data_d8c3b9811ab285eadd09b00215c342c7
#
_entry.id   d8c3b9811ab285eadd09b00215c342c7
#
_cell.length_a   1.000
_cell.length_b   1.000
_cell.length_c   1.000
_cell.angle_alpha   90.00
_cell.angle_beta   90.00
_cell.angle_gamma   90.00
#
_symmetry.space_group_name_H-M   'P 1'
#
loop_
_entity.id
_entity.type
_entity.pdbx_description
1 polymer ?
#
loop_
_entity_poly.entity_id
_entity_poly.type
_entity_poly.pdbx_seq_one_letter_code
_entity_poly.pdbx_strand_id
1 'polypeptide(L)'
;VEDAFLRSLQPGRSGEPPLGLVIDQTGTHFNGDAPSDLETCLASHPLDDTALLDRARGAIARLKEADLTKYTGFDPSTPVPDPGYVLVIDQTEGDASVTFGGANAASFKEMLYWAQEDNPGAPILIKTHPETVQGHRKGYFSAQDENDRIRLFADPVSPWTLLEGAVAVYTVSSQLGFEAILADHKPKVFGRPFYAGWDLTEDRHPLAFPRRGRRLTRAQLFAAACILYPKWYNPHTDALCELEDAIAILEAQTRAWREDHRGWDAYGMRLWKRKPLRTFFGQHGRVRFVERPAKSDRPSMVWASQQDSAPETAVRVEDGFLRSRGLGADLIPPLSLVCDDLGIYYDPARASRLEQLITARATLRPDQKWRAERLIANLMRAGLSKYNLGQSAPQLPEGHRILVPGQVEDDASIVLGAGTVASNL
;
A
#
# COMPACT_ATOMS: atom_id res chain seq x y z
N VAL A 1 -25.24 0.47 -0.48
CA VAL A 1 -23.93 -0.20 -0.60
C VAL A 1 -22.94 0.78 -1.19
N GLU A 2 -21.76 0.89 -0.58
CA GLU A 2 -20.69 1.80 -0.99
C GLU A 2 -19.34 1.08 -0.95
N ASP A 3 -18.33 1.64 -1.61
CA ASP A 3 -16.96 1.18 -1.49
C ASP A 3 -16.42 1.40 -0.05
N ALA A 4 -15.63 0.47 0.46
CA ALA A 4 -14.91 0.65 1.72
C ALA A 4 -13.79 1.70 1.59
N PHE A 5 -13.26 2.17 2.74
CA PHE A 5 -12.28 3.26 2.81
C PHE A 5 -10.88 2.90 2.24
N LEU A 6 -10.56 1.62 2.09
CA LEU A 6 -9.48 1.10 1.25
C LEU A 6 -10.12 0.41 0.05
N ARG A 7 -9.73 0.77 -1.18
CA ARG A 7 -10.48 0.28 -2.33
C ARG A 7 -9.62 -0.58 -3.28
N SER A 8 -8.68 0.01 -3.97
CA SER A 8 -7.96 -0.63 -5.07
C SER A 8 -6.73 0.19 -5.47
N LEU A 9 -5.97 -0.33 -6.41
CA LEU A 9 -4.82 0.36 -6.98
C LEU A 9 -5.27 1.65 -7.71
N GLN A 10 -6.28 1.55 -8.57
CA GLN A 10 -6.80 2.64 -9.38
C GLN A 10 -8.28 2.93 -9.06
N PRO A 11 -8.81 4.11 -9.37
CA PRO A 11 -10.23 4.41 -9.25
C PRO A 11 -11.13 3.43 -10.03
N GLY A 12 -12.37 3.24 -9.59
CA GLY A 12 -13.32 2.29 -10.17
C GLY A 12 -13.60 2.49 -11.66
N ARG A 13 -13.41 3.70 -12.20
CA ARG A 13 -13.47 3.95 -13.65
C ARG A 13 -12.44 3.18 -14.46
N SER A 14 -11.35 2.77 -13.86
CA SER A 14 -10.34 1.91 -14.49
C SER A 14 -10.76 0.44 -14.59
N GLY A 15 -11.95 0.09 -14.09
CA GLY A 15 -12.49 -1.28 -14.12
C GLY A 15 -11.99 -2.14 -12.96
N GLU A 16 -11.21 -1.61 -12.04
CA GLU A 16 -10.74 -2.38 -10.88
C GLU A 16 -11.85 -2.54 -9.84
N PRO A 17 -12.15 -3.79 -9.40
CA PRO A 17 -13.13 -4.03 -8.35
C PRO A 17 -12.61 -3.57 -6.98
N PRO A 18 -13.50 -3.19 -6.06
CA PRO A 18 -13.12 -2.90 -4.68
C PRO A 18 -12.76 -4.18 -3.92
N LEU A 19 -11.80 -4.08 -2.98
CA LEU A 19 -11.48 -5.14 -2.04
C LEU A 19 -12.41 -5.19 -0.83
N GLY A 20 -13.23 -4.18 -0.63
CA GLY A 20 -14.17 -4.10 0.46
C GLY A 20 -15.41 -3.29 0.12
N LEU A 21 -16.51 -3.67 0.72
CA LEU A 21 -17.81 -3.00 0.60
C LEU A 21 -18.36 -2.65 1.96
N VAL A 22 -19.04 -1.53 2.02
CA VAL A 22 -19.89 -1.12 3.12
C VAL A 22 -21.35 -1.43 2.77
N ILE A 23 -22.02 -2.19 3.64
CA ILE A 23 -23.43 -2.53 3.51
C ILE A 23 -24.13 -1.97 4.75
N ASP A 24 -24.69 -0.78 4.61
CA ASP A 24 -25.39 -0.07 5.68
C ASP A 24 -26.91 -0.31 5.55
N GLN A 25 -27.55 -0.72 6.60
CA GLN A 25 -28.99 -1.03 6.62
C GLN A 25 -29.83 0.17 7.07
N THR A 26 -29.22 1.12 7.76
CA THR A 26 -29.90 2.29 8.34
C THR A 26 -29.84 3.51 7.43
N GLY A 27 -28.66 3.78 6.83
CA GLY A 27 -28.44 4.96 6.00
C GLY A 27 -27.16 4.89 5.21
N THR A 28 -26.47 6.01 5.06
CA THR A 28 -25.16 6.08 4.43
C THR A 28 -24.21 6.87 5.31
N HIS A 29 -22.97 6.45 5.43
CA HIS A 29 -21.97 7.05 6.32
C HIS A 29 -21.64 8.52 5.99
N PHE A 30 -21.96 8.98 4.80
CA PHE A 30 -21.76 10.37 4.38
C PHE A 30 -23.00 11.27 4.51
N ASN A 31 -24.14 10.73 4.97
CA ASN A 31 -25.34 11.53 5.21
C ASN A 31 -25.34 12.05 6.65
N GLY A 32 -25.11 13.36 6.82
CA GLY A 32 -25.12 14.00 8.14
C GLY A 32 -26.52 14.17 8.76
N ASP A 33 -27.61 14.07 7.99
CA ASP A 33 -28.98 14.30 8.45
C ASP A 33 -29.66 13.04 9.00
N ALA A 34 -29.21 11.87 8.54
CA ALA A 34 -29.76 10.58 8.96
C ALA A 34 -28.68 9.73 9.67
N PRO A 35 -29.07 8.85 10.62
CA PRO A 35 -28.12 7.91 11.21
C PRO A 35 -27.62 6.91 10.18
N SER A 36 -26.44 6.34 10.43
CA SER A 36 -25.90 5.19 9.70
C SER A 36 -25.46 4.12 10.69
N ASP A 37 -25.26 2.89 10.20
CA ASP A 37 -24.75 1.80 11.04
C ASP A 37 -23.33 2.16 11.56
N LEU A 38 -22.51 2.85 10.75
CA LEU A 38 -21.20 3.35 11.20
C LEU A 38 -21.34 4.38 12.32
N GLU A 39 -22.24 5.38 12.17
CA GLU A 39 -22.45 6.39 13.21
C GLU A 39 -22.96 5.75 14.50
N THR A 40 -23.87 4.79 14.38
CA THR A 40 -24.39 4.03 15.52
C THR A 40 -23.27 3.23 16.21
N CYS A 41 -22.41 2.57 15.45
CA CYS A 41 -21.22 1.88 15.98
C CYS A 41 -20.31 2.85 16.73
N LEU A 42 -19.97 4.00 16.13
CA LEU A 42 -19.11 5.01 16.75
C LEU A 42 -19.71 5.61 18.02
N ALA A 43 -21.03 5.77 18.09
CA ALA A 43 -21.72 6.36 19.23
C ALA A 43 -21.91 5.38 20.38
N SER A 44 -22.18 4.09 20.12
CA SER A 44 -22.68 3.15 21.11
C SER A 44 -21.83 1.91 21.35
N HIS A 45 -21.04 1.44 20.37
CA HIS A 45 -20.16 0.28 20.59
C HIS A 45 -19.08 0.63 21.61
N PRO A 46 -18.74 -0.24 22.58
CA PRO A 46 -17.72 0.06 23.61
C PRO A 46 -16.39 0.51 23.05
N LEU A 47 -15.87 -0.12 21.99
CA LEU A 47 -14.59 0.15 21.37
C LEU A 47 -13.42 0.17 22.37
N ASP A 48 -13.48 -0.74 23.37
CA ASP A 48 -12.53 -0.84 24.48
C ASP A 48 -11.78 -2.18 24.51
N ASP A 49 -12.08 -3.09 23.57
CA ASP A 49 -11.36 -4.35 23.41
C ASP A 49 -9.90 -4.09 22.97
N THR A 50 -8.95 -4.51 23.82
CA THR A 50 -7.52 -4.28 23.59
C THR A 50 -7.04 -4.92 22.29
N ALA A 51 -7.48 -6.15 21.98
CA ALA A 51 -7.08 -6.86 20.77
C ALA A 51 -7.58 -6.14 19.52
N LEU A 52 -8.83 -5.65 19.53
CA LEU A 52 -9.40 -4.85 18.44
C LEU A 52 -8.61 -3.54 18.25
N LEU A 53 -8.28 -2.85 19.33
CA LEU A 53 -7.54 -1.58 19.25
C LEU A 53 -6.08 -1.79 18.83
N ASP A 54 -5.44 -2.89 19.19
CA ASP A 54 -4.10 -3.24 18.73
C ASP A 54 -4.10 -3.62 17.25
N ARG A 55 -5.11 -4.33 16.76
CA ARG A 55 -5.34 -4.53 15.31
C ARG A 55 -5.45 -3.19 14.58
N ALA A 56 -6.25 -2.26 15.10
CA ALA A 56 -6.42 -0.94 14.52
C ALA A 56 -5.09 -0.16 14.46
N ARG A 57 -4.31 -0.13 15.54
CA ARG A 57 -2.99 0.53 15.59
C ARG A 57 -2.00 -0.10 14.60
N GLY A 58 -1.95 -1.43 14.57
CA GLY A 58 -1.11 -2.19 13.64
C GLY A 58 -1.49 -1.92 12.17
N ALA A 59 -2.78 -1.89 11.85
CA ALA A 59 -3.26 -1.59 10.52
C ALA A 59 -2.93 -0.14 10.09
N ILE A 60 -3.16 0.86 10.96
CA ILE A 60 -2.79 2.27 10.69
C ILE A 60 -1.29 2.38 10.41
N ALA A 61 -0.46 1.78 11.24
CA ALA A 61 1.00 1.80 11.05
C ALA A 61 1.40 1.16 9.71
N ARG A 62 0.77 0.03 9.35
CA ARG A 62 1.03 -0.68 8.10
C ARG A 62 0.59 0.10 6.86
N LEU A 63 -0.56 0.77 6.92
CA LEU A 63 -1.03 1.64 5.83
C LEU A 63 -0.05 2.79 5.56
N LYS A 64 0.44 3.44 6.61
CA LYS A 64 1.43 4.51 6.50
C LYS A 64 2.77 3.99 5.97
N GLU A 65 3.28 2.88 6.51
CA GLU A 65 4.57 2.28 6.10
C GLU A 65 4.57 1.82 4.63
N ALA A 66 3.46 1.26 4.16
CA ALA A 66 3.32 0.77 2.80
C ALA A 66 2.76 1.83 1.82
N ASP A 67 2.54 3.06 2.27
CA ASP A 67 1.94 4.14 1.48
C ASP A 67 0.60 3.72 0.84
N LEU A 68 -0.28 3.09 1.62
CA LEU A 68 -1.60 2.64 1.16
C LEU A 68 -2.68 3.65 1.56
N THR A 69 -3.56 3.95 0.64
CA THR A 69 -4.71 4.86 0.77
C THR A 69 -5.89 4.30 -0.02
N LYS A 70 -6.95 5.07 -0.18
CA LYS A 70 -8.12 4.64 -0.97
C LYS A 70 -7.74 4.19 -2.39
N TYR A 71 -6.83 4.92 -3.05
CA TYR A 71 -6.27 4.59 -4.37
C TYR A 71 -4.75 4.68 -4.29
N THR A 72 -4.07 3.56 -4.46
CA THR A 72 -2.63 3.44 -4.16
C THR A 72 -1.72 3.54 -5.39
N GLY A 73 -2.30 3.78 -6.58
CA GLY A 73 -1.57 3.86 -7.86
C GLY A 73 -0.84 5.18 -8.06
N PHE A 74 0.10 5.47 -7.19
CA PHE A 74 1.04 6.59 -7.30
C PHE A 74 2.46 6.13 -6.96
N ASP A 75 3.46 6.84 -7.48
CA ASP A 75 4.86 6.62 -7.18
C ASP A 75 5.25 7.43 -5.94
N PRO A 76 5.58 6.78 -4.80
CA PRO A 76 5.95 7.49 -3.58
C PRO A 76 7.25 8.29 -3.68
N SER A 77 8.08 8.05 -4.72
CA SER A 77 9.28 8.84 -5.00
C SER A 77 8.98 10.18 -5.69
N THR A 78 7.72 10.42 -6.10
CA THR A 78 7.32 11.71 -6.69
C THR A 78 7.51 12.82 -5.65
N PRO A 79 8.30 13.88 -5.99
CA PRO A 79 8.57 14.95 -5.04
C PRO A 79 7.31 15.65 -4.56
N VAL A 80 7.25 15.92 -3.26
CA VAL A 80 6.22 16.77 -2.64
C VAL A 80 6.79 18.17 -2.41
N PRO A 81 5.94 19.19 -2.27
CA PRO A 81 6.39 20.54 -1.89
C PRO A 81 7.11 20.55 -0.55
N ASP A 82 8.01 21.53 -0.37
CA ASP A 82 8.71 21.74 0.89
C ASP A 82 7.72 21.88 2.06
N PRO A 83 7.99 21.27 3.22
CA PRO A 83 7.10 21.33 4.39
C PRO A 83 6.81 22.75 4.87
N GLY A 84 5.67 22.94 5.53
CA GLY A 84 5.26 24.23 6.11
C GLY A 84 4.04 24.86 5.43
N TYR A 85 3.39 24.13 4.53
CA TYR A 85 2.17 24.58 3.86
C TYR A 85 0.90 24.20 4.64
N VAL A 86 -0.16 24.94 4.37
CA VAL A 86 -1.54 24.60 4.76
C VAL A 86 -2.13 23.76 3.63
N LEU A 87 -2.67 22.59 3.96
CA LEU A 87 -3.32 21.72 2.99
C LEU A 87 -4.82 21.95 2.97
N VAL A 88 -5.35 22.41 1.85
CA VAL A 88 -6.79 22.56 1.56
C VAL A 88 -7.18 21.45 0.59
N ILE A 89 -8.19 20.66 0.95
CA ILE A 89 -8.57 19.49 0.17
C ILE A 89 -9.78 19.81 -0.70
N ASP A 90 -9.58 19.79 -2.02
CA ASP A 90 -10.66 19.92 -3.01
C ASP A 90 -11.43 18.61 -3.18
N GLN A 91 -12.65 18.69 -3.67
CA GLN A 91 -13.50 17.57 -4.04
C GLN A 91 -14.14 17.84 -5.40
N THR A 92 -14.72 16.80 -6.01
CA THR A 92 -15.44 16.96 -7.28
C THR A 92 -16.82 17.60 -7.08
N GLU A 93 -17.20 18.51 -7.96
CA GLU A 93 -18.57 19.05 -8.00
C GLU A 93 -19.60 17.92 -8.17
N GLY A 94 -20.67 17.97 -7.37
CA GLY A 94 -21.72 16.95 -7.34
C GLY A 94 -21.33 15.65 -6.62
N ASP A 95 -20.27 15.67 -5.79
CA ASP A 95 -19.98 14.59 -4.86
C ASP A 95 -21.12 14.50 -3.82
N ALA A 96 -21.69 13.30 -3.69
CA ALA A 96 -22.79 13.04 -2.78
C ALA A 96 -22.42 13.34 -1.32
N SER A 97 -21.16 13.10 -0.93
CA SER A 97 -20.68 13.36 0.43
C SER A 97 -20.67 14.85 0.79
N VAL A 98 -20.54 15.72 -0.19
CA VAL A 98 -20.65 17.19 0.01
C VAL A 98 -22.09 17.56 0.28
N THR A 99 -23.01 17.18 -0.61
CA THR A 99 -24.44 17.55 -0.51
C THR A 99 -25.08 16.93 0.73
N PHE A 100 -24.93 15.64 0.94
CA PHE A 100 -25.50 14.93 2.11
C PHE A 100 -24.73 15.24 3.40
N GLY A 101 -23.51 15.72 3.30
CA GLY A 101 -22.73 16.28 4.41
C GLY A 101 -23.16 17.72 4.80
N GLY A 102 -24.22 18.27 4.18
CA GLY A 102 -24.76 19.58 4.47
C GLY A 102 -23.91 20.75 3.95
N ALA A 103 -23.02 20.50 2.97
CA ALA A 103 -22.12 21.50 2.41
C ALA A 103 -22.43 21.80 0.93
N ASN A 104 -21.84 22.86 0.43
CA ASN A 104 -21.99 23.30 -0.95
C ASN A 104 -20.77 24.13 -1.40
N ALA A 105 -20.82 24.77 -2.57
CA ALA A 105 -19.70 25.56 -3.09
C ALA A 105 -19.29 26.71 -2.15
N ALA A 106 -20.22 27.31 -1.40
CA ALA A 106 -19.90 28.36 -0.43
C ALA A 106 -19.04 27.82 0.72
N SER A 107 -19.27 26.57 1.15
CA SER A 107 -18.45 25.92 2.18
C SER A 107 -16.97 25.78 1.77
N PHE A 108 -16.69 25.56 0.49
CA PHE A 108 -15.30 25.52 -0.02
C PHE A 108 -14.66 26.90 -0.01
N LYS A 109 -15.40 27.95 -0.38
CA LYS A 109 -14.90 29.33 -0.31
C LYS A 109 -14.66 29.78 1.13
N GLU A 110 -15.56 29.42 2.04
CA GLU A 110 -15.39 29.65 3.47
C GLU A 110 -14.18 28.91 4.02
N MET A 111 -14.01 27.66 3.65
CA MET A 111 -12.84 26.84 4.02
C MET A 111 -11.54 27.51 3.57
N LEU A 112 -11.45 27.97 2.34
CA LEU A 112 -10.26 28.65 1.82
C LEU A 112 -10.01 29.99 2.53
N TYR A 113 -11.08 30.74 2.82
CA TYR A 113 -11.00 31.98 3.60
C TYR A 113 -10.38 31.72 4.97
N TRP A 114 -10.90 30.75 5.73
CA TRP A 114 -10.37 30.43 7.05
C TRP A 114 -8.96 29.82 7.00
N ALA A 115 -8.62 29.09 5.95
CA ALA A 115 -7.26 28.61 5.76
C ALA A 115 -6.25 29.75 5.66
N GLN A 116 -6.64 30.88 5.05
CA GLN A 116 -5.81 32.07 4.95
C GLN A 116 -5.75 32.85 6.27
N GLU A 117 -6.90 33.05 6.93
CA GLU A 117 -7.00 33.82 8.17
C GLU A 117 -6.32 33.14 9.35
N ASP A 118 -6.53 31.83 9.52
CA ASP A 118 -5.93 31.07 10.62
C ASP A 118 -4.40 30.88 10.47
N ASN A 119 -3.88 31.06 9.25
CA ASN A 119 -2.45 30.79 8.94
C ASN A 119 -1.83 31.96 8.16
N PRO A 120 -1.73 33.15 8.74
CA PRO A 120 -1.18 34.31 8.06
C PRO A 120 0.27 34.07 7.64
N GLY A 121 0.57 34.27 6.36
CA GLY A 121 1.93 34.10 5.81
C GLY A 121 2.30 32.69 5.36
N ALA A 122 1.58 31.63 5.75
CA ALA A 122 1.87 30.27 5.29
C ALA A 122 1.40 30.08 3.82
N PRO A 123 2.15 29.34 2.99
CA PRO A 123 1.68 28.95 1.67
C PRO A 123 0.48 27.99 1.79
N ILE A 124 -0.47 28.08 0.89
CA ILE A 124 -1.66 27.23 0.83
C ILE A 124 -1.59 26.35 -0.40
N LEU A 125 -1.69 25.07 -0.17
CA LEU A 125 -1.70 24.05 -1.20
C LEU A 125 -3.11 23.47 -1.32
N ILE A 126 -3.78 23.69 -2.45
CA ILE A 126 -5.10 23.12 -2.73
C ILE A 126 -4.89 21.79 -3.44
N LYS A 127 -5.09 20.66 -2.74
CA LYS A 127 -4.98 19.32 -3.32
C LYS A 127 -6.17 19.04 -4.21
N THR A 128 -5.93 19.05 -5.51
CA THR A 128 -6.94 18.76 -6.53
C THR A 128 -7.30 17.28 -6.56
N HIS A 129 -8.57 16.97 -6.73
CA HIS A 129 -9.05 15.59 -6.83
C HIS A 129 -8.54 14.92 -8.12
N PRO A 130 -8.14 13.60 -8.09
CA PRO A 130 -7.63 12.91 -9.29
C PRO A 130 -8.57 12.95 -10.49
N GLU A 131 -9.88 12.83 -10.31
CA GLU A 131 -10.86 12.91 -11.41
C GLU A 131 -10.92 14.32 -12.04
N THR A 132 -10.62 15.36 -11.27
CA THR A 132 -10.53 16.74 -11.79
C THR A 132 -9.27 16.90 -12.61
N VAL A 133 -8.13 16.38 -12.14
CA VAL A 133 -6.86 16.39 -12.89
C VAL A 133 -7.01 15.68 -14.24
N GLN A 134 -7.73 14.57 -14.26
CA GLN A 134 -8.00 13.78 -15.47
C GLN A 134 -9.08 14.40 -16.38
N GLY A 135 -9.68 15.52 -15.98
CA GLY A 135 -10.71 16.22 -16.75
C GLY A 135 -12.09 15.53 -16.76
N HIS A 136 -12.32 14.56 -15.88
CA HIS A 136 -13.59 13.84 -15.81
C HIS A 136 -14.70 14.61 -15.09
N ARG A 137 -14.34 15.36 -14.06
CA ARG A 137 -15.26 16.17 -13.25
C ARG A 137 -14.59 17.50 -12.86
N LYS A 138 -15.37 18.54 -12.67
CA LYS A 138 -14.85 19.81 -12.13
C LYS A 138 -14.62 19.67 -10.62
N GLY A 139 -13.63 20.41 -10.11
CA GLY A 139 -13.46 20.67 -8.68
C GLY A 139 -14.18 21.94 -8.27
N TYR A 140 -14.20 22.24 -6.99
CA TYR A 140 -14.73 23.48 -6.44
C TYR A 140 -13.73 24.65 -6.56
N PHE A 141 -12.45 24.34 -6.79
CA PHE A 141 -11.39 25.32 -7.02
C PHE A 141 -10.86 25.24 -8.45
N SER A 142 -10.34 26.36 -8.92
CA SER A 142 -9.81 26.54 -10.27
C SER A 142 -8.59 27.45 -10.27
N ALA A 143 -7.94 27.65 -11.40
CA ALA A 143 -6.82 28.59 -11.54
C ALA A 143 -7.17 30.04 -11.13
N GLN A 144 -8.45 30.40 -11.06
CA GLN A 144 -8.88 31.73 -10.58
C GLN A 144 -8.70 31.89 -9.05
N ASP A 145 -8.54 30.80 -8.33
CA ASP A 145 -8.32 30.81 -6.88
C ASP A 145 -6.81 30.87 -6.53
N GLU A 146 -5.92 30.78 -7.54
CA GLU A 146 -4.47 30.85 -7.34
C GLU A 146 -4.00 32.31 -7.19
N ASN A 147 -2.97 32.48 -6.37
CA ASN A 147 -2.24 33.74 -6.20
C ASN A 147 -0.83 33.44 -5.66
N ASP A 148 -0.09 34.45 -5.22
CA ASP A 148 1.28 34.32 -4.70
C ASP A 148 1.41 33.32 -3.53
N ARG A 149 0.33 33.10 -2.76
CA ARG A 149 0.29 32.20 -1.60
C ARG A 149 -0.50 30.91 -1.84
N ILE A 150 -1.42 30.90 -2.79
CA ILE A 150 -2.36 29.80 -3.04
C ILE A 150 -2.00 29.14 -4.36
N ARG A 151 -1.75 27.84 -4.32
CA ARG A 151 -1.42 27.03 -5.51
C ARG A 151 -2.28 25.78 -5.57
N LEU A 152 -2.77 25.46 -6.77
CA LEU A 152 -3.36 24.15 -7.04
C LEU A 152 -2.26 23.10 -7.13
N PHE A 153 -2.50 21.95 -6.52
CA PHE A 153 -1.57 20.84 -6.52
C PHE A 153 -2.24 19.56 -7.04
N ALA A 154 -1.83 19.14 -8.22
CA ALA A 154 -2.44 18.05 -8.97
C ALA A 154 -1.60 16.77 -9.01
N ASP A 155 -0.32 16.83 -8.60
CA ASP A 155 0.60 15.71 -8.75
C ASP A 155 0.14 14.48 -7.96
N PRO A 156 0.29 13.27 -8.54
CA PRO A 156 -0.07 12.01 -7.90
C PRO A 156 1.00 11.59 -6.90
N VAL A 157 1.04 12.23 -5.75
CA VAL A 157 1.98 11.98 -4.66
C VAL A 157 1.36 11.16 -3.54
N SER A 158 2.22 10.64 -2.64
CA SER A 158 1.78 10.01 -1.39
C SER A 158 0.93 10.97 -0.55
N PRO A 159 -0.33 10.63 -0.23
CA PRO A 159 -1.12 11.41 0.72
C PRO A 159 -0.48 11.49 2.10
N TRP A 160 0.24 10.45 2.53
CA TRP A 160 0.91 10.44 3.85
C TRP A 160 2.06 11.43 3.91
N THR A 161 2.94 11.43 2.87
CA THR A 161 4.04 12.40 2.78
C THR A 161 3.51 13.83 2.63
N LEU A 162 2.41 14.01 1.88
CA LEU A 162 1.77 15.31 1.75
C LEU A 162 1.19 15.80 3.09
N LEU A 163 0.58 14.92 3.88
CA LEU A 163 0.09 15.25 5.21
C LEU A 163 1.22 15.55 6.18
N GLU A 164 2.33 14.81 6.13
CA GLU A 164 3.50 15.04 6.99
C GLU A 164 4.10 16.45 6.82
N GLY A 165 4.08 16.98 5.59
CA GLY A 165 4.56 18.34 5.31
C GLY A 165 3.58 19.46 5.68
N ALA A 166 2.31 19.14 5.97
CA ALA A 166 1.27 20.12 6.23
C ALA A 166 1.29 20.60 7.69
N VAL A 167 1.23 21.92 7.91
CA VAL A 167 1.07 22.54 9.25
C VAL A 167 -0.39 22.59 9.71
N ALA A 168 -1.33 22.56 8.80
CA ALA A 168 -2.76 22.48 9.06
C ALA A 168 -3.48 21.83 7.88
N VAL A 169 -4.61 21.16 8.13
CA VAL A 169 -5.42 20.48 7.11
C VAL A 169 -6.84 20.97 7.17
N TYR A 170 -7.40 21.35 6.03
CA TYR A 170 -8.75 21.86 5.84
C TYR A 170 -9.50 20.99 4.84
N THR A 171 -10.71 20.58 5.19
CA THR A 171 -11.53 19.69 4.35
C THR A 171 -13.01 19.97 4.52
N VAL A 172 -13.82 19.65 3.51
CA VAL A 172 -15.28 19.65 3.67
C VAL A 172 -15.75 18.27 4.13
N SER A 173 -15.63 17.25 3.29
CA SER A 173 -16.07 15.88 3.61
C SER A 173 -15.17 14.80 3.00
N SER A 174 -14.02 15.20 2.46
CA SER A 174 -13.09 14.27 1.79
C SER A 174 -12.58 13.18 2.73
N GLN A 175 -12.40 11.98 2.21
CA GLN A 175 -11.76 10.88 2.94
C GLN A 175 -10.31 11.20 3.35
N LEU A 176 -9.61 12.07 2.62
CA LEU A 176 -8.28 12.53 3.02
C LEU A 176 -8.29 13.25 4.38
N GLY A 177 -9.44 13.81 4.82
CA GLY A 177 -9.62 14.30 6.18
C GLY A 177 -9.58 13.19 7.23
N PHE A 178 -10.12 12.00 6.94
CA PHE A 178 -9.96 10.82 7.79
C PHE A 178 -8.50 10.35 7.83
N GLU A 179 -7.82 10.31 6.68
CA GLU A 179 -6.40 9.96 6.60
C GLU A 179 -5.52 10.98 7.37
N ALA A 180 -5.91 12.27 7.37
CA ALA A 180 -5.25 13.30 8.17
C ALA A 180 -5.34 13.01 9.69
N ILE A 181 -6.49 12.55 10.18
CA ILE A 181 -6.62 12.11 11.57
C ILE A 181 -5.66 10.95 11.87
N LEU A 182 -5.54 9.98 10.95
CA LEU A 182 -4.63 8.86 11.10
C LEU A 182 -3.15 9.29 11.04
N ALA A 183 -2.86 10.43 10.39
CA ALA A 183 -1.54 11.04 10.30
C ALA A 183 -1.23 12.02 11.44
N ASP A 184 -1.98 12.00 12.53
CA ASP A 184 -1.80 12.83 13.72
C ASP A 184 -2.25 14.29 13.59
N HIS A 185 -2.98 14.65 12.54
CA HIS A 185 -3.62 15.96 12.42
C HIS A 185 -4.96 16.02 13.16
N LYS A 186 -5.38 17.24 13.50
CA LYS A 186 -6.75 17.60 13.87
C LYS A 186 -7.34 18.47 12.77
N PRO A 187 -7.88 17.88 11.67
CA PRO A 187 -8.31 18.65 10.52
C PRO A 187 -9.50 19.56 10.86
N LYS A 188 -9.54 20.73 10.22
CA LYS A 188 -10.67 21.67 10.27
C LYS A 188 -11.69 21.28 9.22
N VAL A 189 -12.92 20.99 9.64
CA VAL A 189 -13.94 20.33 8.82
C VAL A 189 -15.15 21.24 8.62
N PHE A 190 -15.50 21.50 7.36
CA PHE A 190 -16.58 22.40 6.94
C PHE A 190 -17.85 21.68 6.45
N GLY A 191 -17.87 20.35 6.53
CA GLY A 191 -19.01 19.48 6.31
C GLY A 191 -19.28 18.57 7.50
N ARG A 192 -20.12 17.55 7.30
CA ARG A 192 -20.46 16.56 8.34
C ARG A 192 -20.09 15.13 7.95
N PRO A 193 -18.81 14.85 7.58
CA PRO A 193 -18.39 13.50 7.28
C PRO A 193 -18.45 12.60 8.53
N PHE A 194 -18.36 11.28 8.32
CA PHE A 194 -18.46 10.29 9.41
C PHE A 194 -17.43 10.47 10.52
N TYR A 195 -16.28 11.05 10.22
CA TYR A 195 -15.16 11.23 11.16
C TYR A 195 -15.22 12.55 11.97
N ALA A 196 -16.15 13.47 11.65
CA ALA A 196 -16.35 14.72 12.39
C ALA A 196 -17.26 14.52 13.61
N GLY A 197 -17.14 15.38 14.61
CA GLY A 197 -17.99 15.37 15.82
C GLY A 197 -17.55 14.40 16.92
N TRP A 198 -16.33 13.83 16.87
CA TRP A 198 -15.80 12.87 17.82
C TRP A 198 -14.57 13.38 18.61
N ASP A 199 -14.33 14.69 18.64
CA ASP A 199 -13.16 15.37 19.23
C ASP A 199 -11.83 15.10 18.51
N LEU A 200 -11.88 14.50 17.32
CA LEU A 200 -10.70 14.25 16.46
C LEU A 200 -10.53 15.32 15.36
N THR A 201 -11.47 16.23 15.27
CA THR A 201 -11.55 17.30 14.28
C THR A 201 -11.84 18.64 14.96
N GLU A 202 -11.53 19.75 14.28
CA GLU A 202 -12.07 21.06 14.58
C GLU A 202 -13.27 21.31 13.65
N ASP A 203 -14.46 21.12 14.19
CA ASP A 203 -15.69 21.18 13.40
C ASP A 203 -16.13 22.63 13.18
N ARG A 204 -16.13 23.09 11.94
CA ARG A 204 -16.50 24.46 11.50
C ARG A 204 -17.86 24.52 10.82
N HIS A 205 -18.55 23.38 10.66
CA HIS A 205 -19.89 23.34 10.11
C HIS A 205 -20.91 23.97 11.08
N PRO A 206 -21.86 24.81 10.58
CA PRO A 206 -22.78 25.56 11.45
C PRO A 206 -23.81 24.67 12.19
N LEU A 207 -24.10 23.48 11.66
CA LEU A 207 -25.03 22.54 12.29
C LEU A 207 -24.33 21.67 13.31
N ALA A 208 -24.95 21.49 14.48
CA ALA A 208 -24.44 20.61 15.52
C ALA A 208 -24.47 19.12 15.10
N PHE A 209 -23.73 18.30 15.84
CA PHE A 209 -23.71 16.83 15.71
C PHE A 209 -24.49 16.16 16.85
N PRO A 210 -25.83 16.22 16.85
CA PRO A 210 -26.63 15.80 18.01
C PRO A 210 -26.50 14.31 18.37
N ARG A 211 -26.07 13.48 17.42
CA ARG A 211 -25.87 12.05 17.62
C ARG A 211 -24.42 11.66 17.95
N ARG A 212 -23.49 12.62 17.97
CA ARG A 212 -22.03 12.39 18.09
C ARG A 212 -21.49 13.07 19.35
N GLY A 213 -21.98 12.65 20.52
CA GLY A 213 -21.60 13.27 21.81
C GLY A 213 -20.41 12.59 22.51
N ARG A 214 -19.70 11.67 21.84
CA ARG A 214 -18.65 10.86 22.43
C ARG A 214 -17.27 11.32 21.94
N ARG A 215 -16.28 11.29 22.82
CA ARG A 215 -14.87 11.46 22.44
C ARG A 215 -14.28 10.13 22.06
N LEU A 216 -13.59 10.06 20.92
CA LEU A 216 -12.94 8.87 20.42
C LEU A 216 -11.44 9.08 20.26
N THR A 217 -10.70 7.99 20.33
CA THR A 217 -9.31 7.93 19.87
C THR A 217 -9.26 7.55 18.39
N ARG A 218 -8.13 7.81 17.72
CA ARG A 218 -7.89 7.39 16.33
C ARG A 218 -8.06 5.88 16.13
N ALA A 219 -7.56 5.08 17.07
CA ALA A 219 -7.70 3.62 17.00
C ALA A 219 -9.17 3.18 17.06
N GLN A 220 -10.00 3.84 17.89
CA GLN A 220 -11.44 3.57 17.98
C GLN A 220 -12.17 3.97 16.70
N LEU A 221 -11.89 5.17 16.16
CA LEU A 221 -12.46 5.60 14.88
C LEU A 221 -12.10 4.64 13.77
N PHE A 222 -10.82 4.25 13.66
CA PHE A 222 -10.34 3.30 12.66
C PHE A 222 -10.93 1.91 12.84
N ALA A 223 -11.01 1.40 14.06
CA ALA A 223 -11.60 0.09 14.35
C ALA A 223 -13.05 0.01 13.88
N ALA A 224 -13.86 1.02 14.21
CA ALA A 224 -15.23 1.08 13.73
C ALA A 224 -15.30 1.18 12.20
N ALA A 225 -14.59 2.13 11.61
CA ALA A 225 -14.70 2.44 10.18
C ALA A 225 -14.08 1.40 9.25
N CYS A 226 -13.01 0.70 9.68
CA CYS A 226 -12.25 -0.18 8.79
C CYS A 226 -12.27 -1.66 9.20
N ILE A 227 -12.55 -1.99 10.48
CA ILE A 227 -12.58 -3.39 10.93
C ILE A 227 -14.03 -3.88 11.10
N LEU A 228 -14.87 -3.13 11.83
CA LEU A 228 -16.21 -3.60 12.20
C LEU A 228 -17.27 -3.34 11.12
N TYR A 229 -17.20 -2.22 10.44
CA TYR A 229 -18.25 -1.77 9.52
C TYR A 229 -18.15 -2.38 8.12
N PRO A 230 -16.97 -2.45 7.42
CA PRO A 230 -16.86 -3.01 6.08
C PRO A 230 -16.90 -4.54 6.08
N LYS A 231 -17.20 -5.09 4.90
CA LYS A 231 -16.97 -6.48 4.53
C LYS A 231 -15.81 -6.52 3.55
N TRP A 232 -14.76 -7.25 3.89
CA TRP A 232 -13.57 -7.42 3.07
C TRP A 232 -13.63 -8.72 2.28
N TYR A 233 -13.08 -8.72 1.08
CA TYR A 233 -13.11 -9.84 0.16
C TYR A 233 -11.71 -10.17 -0.36
N ASN A 234 -11.39 -11.46 -0.34
CA ASN A 234 -10.15 -11.97 -0.90
C ASN A 234 -10.41 -12.61 -2.27
N PRO A 235 -9.99 -11.97 -3.39
CA PRO A 235 -10.21 -12.49 -4.73
C PRO A 235 -9.42 -13.75 -5.06
N HIS A 236 -8.39 -14.09 -4.27
CA HIS A 236 -7.56 -15.28 -4.49
C HIS A 236 -8.16 -16.54 -3.87
N THR A 237 -9.02 -16.40 -2.89
CA THR A 237 -9.72 -17.52 -2.23
C THR A 237 -11.23 -17.51 -2.48
N ASP A 238 -11.74 -16.49 -3.17
CA ASP A 238 -13.17 -16.26 -3.44
C ASP A 238 -14.02 -16.32 -2.15
N ALA A 239 -13.58 -15.59 -1.12
CA ALA A 239 -14.21 -15.61 0.19
C ALA A 239 -14.08 -14.27 0.92
N LEU A 240 -14.96 -14.05 1.90
CA LEU A 240 -14.79 -12.95 2.86
C LEU A 240 -13.51 -13.17 3.67
N CYS A 241 -12.87 -12.07 4.02
CA CYS A 241 -11.62 -12.07 4.78
C CYS A 241 -11.59 -10.94 5.83
N GLU A 242 -10.56 -10.91 6.64
CA GLU A 242 -10.30 -9.82 7.57
C GLU A 242 -9.61 -8.63 6.87
N LEU A 243 -9.64 -7.45 7.50
CA LEU A 243 -8.96 -6.24 7.00
C LEU A 243 -7.48 -6.49 6.68
N GLU A 244 -6.78 -7.24 7.53
CA GLU A 244 -5.36 -7.51 7.41
C GLU A 244 -5.00 -8.30 6.15
N ASP A 245 -5.89 -9.18 5.70
CA ASP A 245 -5.75 -9.92 4.44
C ASP A 245 -5.99 -8.97 3.25
N ALA A 246 -6.99 -8.09 3.31
CA ALA A 246 -7.23 -7.07 2.29
C ALA A 246 -6.04 -6.09 2.16
N ILE A 247 -5.47 -5.65 3.30
CA ILE A 247 -4.25 -4.82 3.30
C ILE A 247 -3.09 -5.59 2.67
N ALA A 248 -2.92 -6.89 2.96
CA ALA A 248 -1.84 -7.69 2.38
C ALA A 248 -1.95 -7.82 0.86
N ILE A 249 -3.18 -7.96 0.35
CA ILE A 249 -3.45 -8.02 -1.09
C ILE A 249 -3.14 -6.66 -1.74
N LEU A 250 -3.66 -5.57 -1.18
CA LEU A 250 -3.44 -4.23 -1.70
C LEU A 250 -1.95 -3.84 -1.67
N GLU A 251 -1.24 -4.20 -0.61
CA GLU A 251 0.20 -4.00 -0.47
C GLU A 251 0.99 -4.73 -1.56
N ALA A 252 0.64 -5.99 -1.86
CA ALA A 252 1.28 -6.77 -2.91
C ALA A 252 1.01 -6.18 -4.31
N GLN A 253 -0.23 -5.81 -4.60
CA GLN A 253 -0.62 -5.20 -5.87
C GLN A 253 0.05 -3.83 -6.07
N THR A 254 0.07 -3.02 -5.01
CA THR A 254 0.69 -1.69 -5.03
C THR A 254 2.20 -1.77 -5.26
N ARG A 255 2.88 -2.70 -4.58
CA ARG A 255 4.31 -2.93 -4.79
C ARG A 255 4.60 -3.36 -6.22
N ALA A 256 3.85 -4.33 -6.76
CA ALA A 256 4.02 -4.78 -8.13
C ALA A 256 3.81 -3.63 -9.13
N TRP A 257 2.79 -2.79 -8.93
CA TRP A 257 2.57 -1.62 -9.77
C TRP A 257 3.72 -0.63 -9.69
N ARG A 258 4.19 -0.28 -8.48
CA ARG A 258 5.29 0.69 -8.28
C ARG A 258 6.60 0.22 -8.90
N GLU A 259 6.87 -1.07 -8.83
CA GLU A 259 8.05 -1.69 -9.45
C GLU A 259 7.95 -1.72 -10.99
N ASP A 260 6.75 -1.98 -11.55
CA ASP A 260 6.57 -2.40 -12.93
C ASP A 260 5.96 -1.36 -13.87
N HIS A 261 5.28 -0.31 -13.36
CA HIS A 261 4.51 0.62 -14.21
C HIS A 261 5.36 1.33 -15.29
N ARG A 262 6.65 1.55 -15.04
CA ARG A 262 7.61 2.11 -16.01
C ARG A 262 8.04 1.08 -17.05
N GLY A 263 7.75 -0.20 -16.83
CA GLY A 263 8.27 -1.33 -17.61
C GLY A 263 9.75 -1.60 -17.34
N TRP A 264 10.27 -2.67 -17.94
CA TRP A 264 11.60 -3.18 -17.67
C TRP A 264 12.41 -3.43 -18.94
N ASP A 265 13.71 -3.16 -18.89
CA ASP A 265 14.72 -3.66 -19.84
C ASP A 265 15.43 -4.87 -19.20
N ALA A 266 15.16 -6.07 -19.73
CA ALA A 266 15.62 -7.33 -19.20
C ALA A 266 16.80 -7.88 -20.01
N TYR A 267 17.98 -7.96 -19.39
CA TYR A 267 19.26 -8.39 -19.98
C TYR A 267 19.58 -9.83 -19.65
N GLY A 268 20.32 -10.52 -20.52
CA GLY A 268 20.84 -11.87 -20.27
C GLY A 268 19.78 -12.95 -20.07
N MET A 269 18.54 -12.71 -20.50
CA MET A 269 17.41 -13.63 -20.25
C MET A 269 17.33 -14.73 -21.31
N ARG A 270 17.57 -15.98 -20.90
CA ARG A 270 17.35 -17.16 -21.74
C ARG A 270 15.90 -17.23 -22.23
N LEU A 271 15.67 -17.77 -23.44
CA LEU A 271 14.35 -17.78 -24.09
C LEU A 271 13.23 -18.37 -23.22
N TRP A 272 13.48 -19.47 -22.53
CA TRP A 272 12.50 -20.14 -21.68
C TRP A 272 12.09 -19.31 -20.44
N LYS A 273 12.97 -18.40 -19.96
CA LYS A 273 12.67 -17.49 -18.84
C LYS A 273 11.79 -16.30 -19.25
N ARG A 274 11.72 -15.97 -20.56
CA ARG A 274 11.02 -14.77 -21.02
C ARG A 274 9.51 -14.78 -20.77
N LYS A 275 8.88 -15.96 -20.89
CA LYS A 275 7.45 -16.09 -20.60
C LYS A 275 7.13 -15.91 -19.11
N PRO A 276 7.79 -16.63 -18.17
CA PRO A 276 7.63 -16.36 -16.74
C PRO A 276 7.87 -14.89 -16.35
N LEU A 277 8.95 -14.27 -16.85
CA LEU A 277 9.26 -12.88 -16.53
C LEU A 277 8.17 -11.91 -16.99
N ARG A 278 7.55 -12.13 -18.16
CA ARG A 278 6.39 -11.34 -18.58
C ARG A 278 5.18 -11.55 -17.68
N THR A 279 5.01 -12.74 -17.12
CA THR A 279 3.92 -13.00 -16.17
C THR A 279 4.13 -12.25 -14.86
N PHE A 280 5.37 -12.17 -14.36
CA PHE A 280 5.69 -11.45 -13.13
C PHE A 280 5.65 -9.92 -13.31
N PHE A 281 6.30 -9.40 -14.35
CA PHE A 281 6.60 -7.97 -14.49
C PHE A 281 5.87 -7.28 -15.65
N GLY A 282 5.04 -8.00 -16.39
CA GLY A 282 4.38 -7.49 -17.59
C GLY A 282 2.95 -6.99 -17.39
N GLN A 283 2.42 -7.02 -16.18
CA GLN A 283 1.04 -6.65 -15.89
C GLN A 283 0.81 -5.14 -15.98
N HIS A 284 1.73 -4.36 -15.46
CA HIS A 284 1.62 -2.90 -15.34
C HIS A 284 2.51 -2.15 -16.33
N GLY A 285 3.55 -2.79 -16.85
CA GLY A 285 4.46 -2.21 -17.80
C GLY A 285 5.07 -3.26 -18.74
N ARG A 286 5.56 -2.82 -19.88
CA ARG A 286 6.15 -3.73 -20.89
C ARG A 286 7.53 -4.22 -20.48
N VAL A 287 7.78 -5.54 -20.48
CA VAL A 287 9.10 -6.14 -20.36
C VAL A 287 9.73 -6.28 -21.75
N ARG A 288 10.83 -5.58 -21.99
CA ARG A 288 11.64 -5.59 -23.21
C ARG A 288 12.90 -6.42 -22.97
N PHE A 289 13.09 -7.48 -23.74
CA PHE A 289 14.32 -8.29 -23.67
C PHE A 289 15.40 -7.69 -24.58
N VAL A 290 16.55 -7.36 -23.99
CA VAL A 290 17.61 -6.59 -24.62
C VAL A 290 18.91 -7.38 -24.56
N GLU A 291 19.62 -7.44 -25.68
CA GLU A 291 20.90 -8.18 -25.77
C GLU A 291 22.11 -7.29 -25.47
N ARG A 292 21.99 -5.99 -25.65
CA ARG A 292 23.06 -5.01 -25.41
C ARG A 292 22.50 -3.78 -24.70
N PRO A 293 23.31 -3.13 -23.83
CA PRO A 293 22.90 -1.89 -23.18
C PRO A 293 22.49 -0.83 -24.20
N ALA A 294 21.30 -0.24 -24.00
CA ALA A 294 20.77 0.85 -24.81
C ALA A 294 20.32 1.98 -23.90
N LYS A 295 20.34 3.22 -24.39
CA LYS A 295 19.75 4.35 -23.66
C LYS A 295 18.26 4.11 -23.48
N SER A 296 17.81 4.12 -22.24
CA SER A 296 16.42 3.90 -21.87
C SER A 296 16.15 4.54 -20.52
N ASP A 297 14.95 5.10 -20.35
CA ASP A 297 14.45 5.62 -19.06
C ASP A 297 13.81 4.52 -18.19
N ARG A 298 13.82 3.29 -18.69
CA ARG A 298 13.26 2.13 -17.97
C ARG A 298 14.28 1.57 -16.98
N PRO A 299 13.84 1.10 -15.82
CA PRO A 299 14.69 0.33 -14.96
C PRO A 299 15.19 -0.95 -15.67
N SER A 300 16.38 -1.37 -15.31
CA SER A 300 17.04 -2.55 -15.89
C SER A 300 16.98 -3.71 -14.94
N MET A 301 16.78 -4.93 -15.46
CA MET A 301 16.93 -6.17 -14.70
C MET A 301 17.84 -7.16 -15.43
N VAL A 302 18.48 -8.02 -14.68
CA VAL A 302 19.37 -9.08 -15.21
C VAL A 302 19.22 -10.34 -14.38
N TRP A 303 19.34 -11.51 -15.00
CA TRP A 303 19.46 -12.76 -14.23
C TRP A 303 20.80 -12.73 -13.48
N ALA A 304 20.80 -13.02 -12.19
CA ALA A 304 21.96 -12.77 -11.31
C ALA A 304 23.27 -13.42 -11.80
N SER A 305 23.22 -14.64 -12.37
CA SER A 305 24.37 -15.30 -12.96
C SER A 305 24.84 -14.71 -14.29
N GLN A 306 24.17 -13.68 -14.81
CA GLN A 306 24.50 -12.99 -16.09
C GLN A 306 24.74 -11.49 -15.89
N GLN A 307 25.11 -11.08 -14.67
CA GLN A 307 25.24 -9.68 -14.28
C GLN A 307 26.15 -8.86 -15.21
N ASP A 308 27.20 -9.45 -15.79
CA ASP A 308 28.14 -8.78 -16.69
C ASP A 308 27.51 -8.36 -18.03
N SER A 309 26.31 -8.85 -18.34
CA SER A 309 25.58 -8.52 -19.56
C SER A 309 24.72 -7.27 -19.45
N ALA A 310 24.66 -6.63 -18.29
CA ALA A 310 23.75 -5.53 -17.97
C ALA A 310 24.49 -4.35 -17.32
N PRO A 311 23.85 -3.15 -17.27
CA PRO A 311 24.36 -2.05 -16.45
C PRO A 311 24.53 -2.47 -14.97
N GLU A 312 25.52 -1.87 -14.30
CA GLU A 312 25.78 -2.17 -12.87
C GLU A 312 24.57 -1.90 -11.95
N THR A 313 23.76 -0.92 -12.33
CA THR A 313 22.51 -0.54 -11.63
C THR A 313 21.33 -1.49 -11.89
N ALA A 314 21.53 -2.55 -12.69
CA ALA A 314 20.45 -3.49 -12.99
C ALA A 314 20.06 -4.29 -11.75
N VAL A 315 18.76 -4.42 -11.54
CA VAL A 315 18.18 -5.28 -10.51
C VAL A 315 18.49 -6.74 -10.85
N ARG A 316 19.08 -7.46 -9.91
CA ARG A 316 19.42 -8.88 -10.07
C ARG A 316 18.22 -9.73 -9.75
N VAL A 317 17.87 -10.63 -10.68
CA VAL A 317 16.73 -11.53 -10.56
C VAL A 317 17.22 -12.95 -10.35
N GLU A 318 16.63 -13.64 -9.37
CA GLU A 318 16.92 -15.05 -9.12
C GLU A 318 15.65 -15.78 -8.65
N ASP A 319 15.69 -17.12 -8.65
CA ASP A 319 14.59 -17.94 -8.14
C ASP A 319 14.32 -17.65 -6.66
N GLY A 320 13.04 -17.55 -6.28
CA GLY A 320 12.63 -17.36 -4.90
C GLY A 320 12.73 -18.62 -4.05
N PHE A 321 12.64 -18.45 -2.73
CA PHE A 321 12.82 -19.55 -1.75
C PHE A 321 11.68 -20.58 -1.77
N LEU A 322 10.48 -20.19 -2.20
CA LEU A 322 9.37 -21.09 -2.50
C LEU A 322 9.15 -21.07 -4.01
N ARG A 323 9.78 -22.00 -4.73
CA ARG A 323 9.93 -21.86 -6.17
C ARG A 323 8.81 -22.52 -6.98
N SER A 324 8.63 -23.82 -6.83
CA SER A 324 7.77 -24.56 -7.75
C SER A 324 7.46 -25.98 -7.26
N ARG A 325 6.58 -26.65 -7.99
CA ARG A 325 6.46 -28.10 -7.94
C ARG A 325 7.29 -28.69 -9.08
N GLY A 326 8.53 -29.06 -8.79
CA GLY A 326 9.51 -29.56 -9.74
C GLY A 326 10.75 -28.67 -9.87
N LEU A 327 11.78 -29.16 -10.56
CA LEU A 327 13.09 -28.52 -10.65
C LEU A 327 13.14 -27.45 -11.76
N GLY A 328 14.00 -26.45 -11.57
CA GLY A 328 14.30 -25.45 -12.61
C GLY A 328 15.02 -26.06 -13.81
N ALA A 329 15.81 -27.10 -13.59
CA ALA A 329 16.47 -27.87 -14.64
C ALA A 329 15.48 -28.50 -15.63
N ASP A 330 14.28 -28.85 -15.17
CA ASP A 330 13.18 -29.38 -15.98
C ASP A 330 12.36 -28.27 -16.68
N LEU A 331 12.86 -27.03 -16.70
CA LEU A 331 12.22 -25.83 -17.25
C LEU A 331 10.87 -25.49 -16.60
N ILE A 332 10.60 -25.95 -15.39
CA ILE A 332 9.40 -25.62 -14.63
C ILE A 332 9.44 -24.14 -14.25
N PRO A 333 8.40 -23.36 -14.61
CA PRO A 333 8.37 -21.95 -14.26
C PRO A 333 8.37 -21.70 -12.74
N PRO A 334 9.07 -20.66 -12.27
CA PRO A 334 9.01 -20.28 -10.86
C PRO A 334 7.67 -19.67 -10.50
N LEU A 335 7.25 -19.86 -9.24
CA LEU A 335 6.10 -19.17 -8.62
C LEU A 335 6.52 -17.95 -7.80
N SER A 336 7.82 -17.83 -7.52
CA SER A 336 8.40 -16.65 -6.85
C SER A 336 9.77 -16.33 -7.40
N LEU A 337 10.10 -15.04 -7.42
CA LEU A 337 11.40 -14.52 -7.80
C LEU A 337 11.92 -13.60 -6.70
N VAL A 338 13.23 -13.53 -6.57
CA VAL A 338 13.94 -12.53 -5.79
C VAL A 338 14.39 -11.43 -6.74
N CYS A 339 14.18 -10.18 -6.36
CA CYS A 339 14.71 -9.00 -7.03
C CYS A 339 15.59 -8.24 -6.04
N ASP A 340 16.86 -8.04 -6.37
CA ASP A 340 17.84 -7.39 -5.52
C ASP A 340 18.53 -6.26 -6.29
N ASP A 341 18.37 -5.04 -5.83
CA ASP A 341 18.91 -3.82 -6.43
C ASP A 341 20.30 -3.44 -5.89
N LEU A 342 20.78 -4.14 -4.84
CA LEU A 342 22.06 -3.90 -4.21
C LEU A 342 23.11 -4.97 -4.57
N GLY A 343 22.72 -6.23 -4.40
CA GLY A 343 23.56 -7.38 -4.62
C GLY A 343 22.75 -8.60 -4.99
N ILE A 344 23.05 -9.72 -4.38
CA ILE A 344 22.23 -10.94 -4.38
C ILE A 344 22.51 -11.73 -3.10
N TYR A 345 21.52 -12.35 -2.52
CA TYR A 345 21.56 -12.98 -1.20
C TYR A 345 22.65 -14.05 -0.99
N TYR A 346 23.22 -14.60 -2.04
CA TYR A 346 24.27 -15.62 -1.96
C TYR A 346 25.69 -15.09 -2.27
N ASP A 347 25.84 -13.79 -2.61
CA ASP A 347 27.16 -13.17 -2.84
C ASP A 347 27.57 -12.36 -1.59
N PRO A 348 28.52 -12.86 -0.76
CA PRO A 348 28.95 -12.16 0.44
C PRO A 348 29.85 -10.96 0.16
N ALA A 349 30.30 -10.76 -1.08
CA ALA A 349 31.19 -9.65 -1.42
C ALA A 349 30.47 -8.29 -1.47
N ARG A 350 29.14 -8.30 -1.53
CA ARG A 350 28.30 -7.10 -1.57
C ARG A 350 27.11 -7.24 -0.63
N ALA A 351 26.70 -6.11 -0.03
CA ALA A 351 25.46 -6.08 0.73
C ALA A 351 24.27 -6.41 -0.18
N SER A 352 23.36 -7.24 0.28
CA SER A 352 22.13 -7.59 -0.41
C SER A 352 20.92 -6.85 0.18
N ARG A 353 19.85 -6.75 -0.61
CA ARG A 353 18.57 -6.24 -0.11
C ARG A 353 18.02 -7.10 1.02
N LEU A 354 18.23 -8.43 0.96
CA LEU A 354 17.81 -9.34 2.00
C LEU A 354 18.51 -9.05 3.34
N GLU A 355 19.84 -8.83 3.33
CA GLU A 355 20.59 -8.47 4.54
C GLU A 355 20.09 -7.16 5.16
N GLN A 356 19.83 -6.15 4.31
CA GLN A 356 19.25 -4.89 4.79
C GLN A 356 17.86 -5.08 5.40
N LEU A 357 17.00 -5.89 4.77
CA LEU A 357 15.67 -6.20 5.30
C LEU A 357 15.75 -6.93 6.64
N ILE A 358 16.64 -7.90 6.79
CA ILE A 358 16.87 -8.62 8.06
C ILE A 358 17.32 -7.63 9.15
N THR A 359 18.28 -6.76 8.83
CA THR A 359 18.82 -5.78 9.77
C THR A 359 17.76 -4.75 10.18
N ALA A 360 17.04 -4.20 9.22
CA ALA A 360 15.98 -3.19 9.46
C ALA A 360 14.77 -3.78 10.23
N ARG A 361 14.58 -5.10 10.17
CA ARG A 361 13.46 -5.82 10.81
C ARG A 361 13.90 -6.72 11.95
N ALA A 362 15.04 -6.46 12.58
CA ALA A 362 15.52 -7.22 13.73
C ALA A 362 14.46 -7.27 14.87
N THR A 363 13.65 -6.23 14.99
CA THR A 363 12.47 -6.22 15.86
C THR A 363 11.23 -6.01 15.00
N LEU A 364 10.36 -7.02 14.99
CA LEU A 364 9.08 -6.98 14.27
C LEU A 364 7.98 -6.38 15.15
N ARG A 365 7.09 -5.61 14.55
CA ARG A 365 5.80 -5.28 15.18
C ARG A 365 4.98 -6.55 15.44
N PRO A 366 4.07 -6.55 16.42
CA PRO A 366 3.24 -7.72 16.74
C PRO A 366 2.48 -8.29 15.53
N ASP A 367 1.93 -7.45 14.65
CA ASP A 367 1.23 -7.86 13.43
C ASP A 367 2.15 -8.56 12.45
N GLN A 368 3.36 -8.06 12.25
CA GLN A 368 4.37 -8.64 11.37
C GLN A 368 4.85 -9.99 11.91
N LYS A 369 5.14 -10.06 13.21
CA LYS A 369 5.54 -11.31 13.89
C LYS A 369 4.48 -12.38 13.73
N TRP A 370 3.23 -12.07 14.06
CA TRP A 370 2.11 -13.00 13.95
C TRP A 370 1.92 -13.51 12.52
N ARG A 371 2.02 -12.61 11.52
CA ARG A 371 1.95 -12.99 10.10
C ARG A 371 3.06 -13.95 9.69
N ALA A 372 4.30 -13.68 10.11
CA ALA A 372 5.45 -14.54 9.83
C ALA A 372 5.30 -15.93 10.47
N GLU A 373 4.94 -16.00 11.75
CA GLU A 373 4.72 -17.28 12.46
C GLU A 373 3.58 -18.09 11.84
N ARG A 374 2.48 -17.45 11.46
CA ARG A 374 1.37 -18.09 10.76
C ARG A 374 1.80 -18.66 9.41
N LEU A 375 2.62 -17.92 8.65
CA LEU A 375 3.15 -18.39 7.38
C LEU A 375 4.05 -19.61 7.56
N ILE A 376 4.99 -19.56 8.51
CA ILE A 376 5.88 -20.69 8.85
C ILE A 376 5.04 -21.93 9.22
N ALA A 377 4.06 -21.77 10.10
CA ALA A 377 3.19 -22.88 10.51
C ALA A 377 2.41 -23.48 9.32
N ASN A 378 1.95 -22.66 8.39
CA ASN A 378 1.24 -23.11 7.19
C ASN A 378 2.16 -23.86 6.24
N LEU A 379 3.39 -23.38 6.00
CA LEU A 379 4.38 -24.04 5.17
C LEU A 379 4.75 -25.43 5.74
N MET A 380 4.99 -25.49 7.06
CA MET A 380 5.29 -26.76 7.76
C MET A 380 4.14 -27.75 7.69
N ARG A 381 2.91 -27.28 7.95
CA ARG A 381 1.70 -28.12 7.89
C ARG A 381 1.44 -28.67 6.49
N ALA A 382 1.68 -27.87 5.48
CA ALA A 382 1.51 -28.25 4.07
C ALA A 382 2.72 -29.06 3.52
N GLY A 383 3.79 -29.21 4.30
CA GLY A 383 5.01 -29.88 3.86
C GLY A 383 5.70 -29.22 2.67
N LEU A 384 5.61 -27.87 2.58
CA LEU A 384 6.15 -27.12 1.45
C LEU A 384 7.65 -26.83 1.62
N SER A 385 8.39 -26.98 0.53
CA SER A 385 9.81 -26.66 0.40
C SER A 385 10.07 -25.89 -0.90
N LYS A 386 11.34 -25.67 -1.25
CA LYS A 386 11.70 -24.95 -2.48
C LYS A 386 11.12 -25.60 -3.74
N TYR A 387 11.19 -26.93 -3.88
CA TYR A 387 10.89 -27.63 -5.14
C TYR A 387 9.69 -28.57 -5.11
N ASN A 388 9.19 -29.00 -3.98
CA ASN A 388 7.95 -29.79 -3.79
C ASN A 388 7.79 -30.97 -4.77
N LEU A 389 8.78 -31.88 -4.79
CA LEU A 389 8.88 -32.95 -5.80
C LEU A 389 7.82 -34.04 -5.65
N GLY A 390 7.09 -34.08 -4.54
CA GLY A 390 5.99 -35.02 -4.32
C GLY A 390 6.43 -36.48 -4.05
N GLN A 391 7.70 -36.70 -3.74
CA GLN A 391 8.20 -37.99 -3.35
C GLN A 391 7.86 -38.29 -1.89
N SER A 392 7.55 -39.56 -1.58
CA SER A 392 7.42 -39.99 -0.19
C SER A 392 8.80 -39.92 0.51
N ALA A 393 8.77 -39.51 1.78
CA ALA A 393 9.99 -39.52 2.58
C ALA A 393 10.62 -40.94 2.62
N PRO A 394 11.91 -41.08 2.35
CA PRO A 394 12.58 -42.37 2.48
C PRO A 394 12.55 -42.83 3.94
N GLN A 395 12.58 -44.14 4.16
CA GLN A 395 12.82 -44.65 5.51
C GLN A 395 14.19 -44.19 5.98
N LEU A 396 14.21 -43.43 7.04
CA LEU A 396 15.45 -42.95 7.64
C LEU A 396 15.94 -43.97 8.70
N PRO A 397 17.26 -44.18 8.85
CA PRO A 397 17.80 -45.05 9.89
C PRO A 397 17.39 -44.57 11.28
N GLU A 398 17.27 -45.51 12.23
CA GLU A 398 16.99 -45.16 13.63
C GLU A 398 18.22 -44.55 14.31
N GLY A 399 17.97 -43.76 15.39
CA GLY A 399 19.01 -43.18 16.20
C GLY A 399 19.29 -41.69 15.88
N HIS A 400 20.44 -41.21 16.35
CA HIS A 400 20.87 -39.83 16.12
C HIS A 400 21.25 -39.65 14.64
N ARG A 401 20.70 -38.57 14.02
CA ARG A 401 20.88 -38.34 12.58
C ARG A 401 21.53 -36.99 12.34
N ILE A 402 22.50 -36.96 11.46
CA ILE A 402 23.15 -35.77 10.98
C ILE A 402 22.86 -35.66 9.49
N LEU A 403 22.19 -34.56 9.10
CA LEU A 403 21.92 -34.24 7.70
C LEU A 403 23.10 -33.44 7.13
N VAL A 404 23.71 -33.94 6.06
CA VAL A 404 24.74 -33.24 5.30
C VAL A 404 24.18 -32.97 3.90
N PRO A 405 23.71 -31.77 3.60
CA PRO A 405 23.18 -31.45 2.28
C PRO A 405 24.33 -31.23 1.29
N GLY A 406 24.29 -31.90 0.14
CA GLY A 406 25.13 -31.57 -1.00
C GLY A 406 24.51 -30.53 -1.91
N GLN A 407 25.31 -29.80 -2.67
CA GLN A 407 24.88 -28.85 -3.69
C GLN A 407 25.55 -29.15 -5.04
N VAL A 408 25.02 -28.57 -6.12
CA VAL A 408 25.66 -28.64 -7.45
C VAL A 408 26.90 -27.74 -7.41
N GLU A 409 28.08 -28.26 -7.75
CA GLU A 409 29.37 -27.59 -7.54
C GLU A 409 29.54 -26.30 -8.37
N ASP A 410 28.89 -26.20 -9.54
CA ASP A 410 28.88 -25.03 -10.40
C ASP A 410 27.72 -24.08 -10.10
N ASP A 411 26.98 -24.30 -9.01
CA ASP A 411 25.95 -23.35 -8.54
C ASP A 411 26.60 -22.02 -8.13
N ALA A 412 26.02 -20.92 -8.56
CA ALA A 412 26.55 -19.58 -8.26
C ALA A 412 26.67 -19.31 -6.75
N SER A 413 25.83 -19.92 -5.93
CA SER A 413 25.91 -19.80 -4.46
C SER A 413 27.13 -20.53 -3.88
N ILE A 414 27.64 -21.58 -4.53
CA ILE A 414 28.91 -22.25 -4.15
C ILE A 414 30.09 -21.41 -4.65
N VAL A 415 30.06 -21.01 -5.92
CA VAL A 415 31.16 -20.26 -6.53
C VAL A 415 31.45 -18.97 -5.81
N LEU A 416 30.40 -18.23 -5.39
CA LEU A 416 30.52 -16.92 -4.73
C LEU A 416 30.51 -17.04 -3.19
N GLY A 417 29.72 -17.94 -2.62
CA GLY A 417 29.39 -17.94 -1.19
C GLY A 417 30.14 -18.99 -0.34
N ALA A 418 30.74 -20.02 -0.95
CA ALA A 418 31.35 -21.10 -0.17
C ALA A 418 32.79 -20.82 0.33
N GLY A 419 33.38 -19.68 0.02
CA GLY A 419 34.72 -19.31 0.44
C GLY A 419 35.79 -20.28 -0.05
N THR A 420 36.41 -21.06 0.84
CA THR A 420 37.47 -22.04 0.51
C THR A 420 36.91 -23.41 0.16
N VAL A 421 35.64 -23.70 0.35
CA VAL A 421 35.01 -24.98 0.07
C VAL A 421 34.50 -25.01 -1.36
N ALA A 422 35.24 -25.62 -2.27
CA ALA A 422 34.92 -25.65 -3.69
C ALA A 422 34.29 -27.00 -4.15
N SER A 423 34.21 -28.01 -3.31
CA SER A 423 33.67 -29.34 -3.63
C SER A 423 32.86 -29.91 -2.46
N ASN A 424 31.92 -30.79 -2.78
CA ASN A 424 31.14 -31.57 -1.80
C ASN A 424 31.94 -32.66 -1.12
N LEU A 425 33.16 -32.92 -1.56
CA LEU A 425 34.07 -33.99 -1.04
C LEU A 425 35.34 -33.38 -0.44
#